data_26927040ca846a9db323192d143df985
#
_entry.id   26927040ca846a9db323192d143df985
#
_cell.length_a   1.000
_cell.length_b   1.000
_cell.length_c   1.000
_cell.angle_alpha   90.00
_cell.angle_beta   90.00
_cell.angle_gamma   90.00
#
_symmetry.space_group_name_H-M   'P 1'
#
loop_
_entity.id
_entity.type
_entity.pdbx_description
1 polymer ?
#
loop_
_entity_poly.entity_id
_entity_poly.type
_entity_poly.pdbx_seq_one_letter_code
_entity_poly.pdbx_strand_id
1 'polypeptide(L)'
;RRTTSETAKFQAANIQLAGGWWMTKQSYHNLPSHKRLDTHARAVGATRRTGVISGFAAASLLGIGVLNLHRITTVDVTLPGKAQPPSRSQWPSIVHYRSADLLPEDIMIVHGYRVTTPARTFTDICTMHGEAEGLAFLESALHAYDLHYFQAYVARHHSQWGMVRAQRVLNWALYGIDSVYESYARYLIITQLPHISVDAQVVFFFQESDNYYRVDLLIDDWLIVEIDGRFKEQGTDTQVKTTLLNQNRREHYLENLGYHMLRLHPDELTHHLIPTITHLTSLIHHTRPLTEHVPQNLKSRPWWSTPRYRC
;
A
#
# COMPACT_ATOMS: atom_id res chain seq x y z
N ARG A 1 36.30 8.70 -24.94
CA ARG A 1 36.01 7.28 -24.56
C ARG A 1 36.80 6.95 -23.31
N ARG A 2 36.17 6.39 -22.28
CA ARG A 2 36.87 5.93 -21.04
C ARG A 2 37.73 4.71 -21.37
N THR A 3 38.89 4.56 -20.72
CA THR A 3 39.67 3.34 -20.77
C THR A 3 38.95 2.20 -20.08
N THR A 4 39.32 0.95 -20.31
CA THR A 4 38.74 -0.23 -19.66
C THR A 4 38.85 -0.14 -18.13
N SER A 5 40.00 0.35 -17.61
CA SER A 5 40.26 0.56 -16.18
C SER A 5 39.34 1.65 -15.57
N GLU A 6 39.18 2.77 -16.29
CA GLU A 6 38.28 3.85 -15.84
C GLU A 6 36.80 3.43 -15.84
N THR A 7 36.41 2.61 -16.82
CA THR A 7 35.05 2.05 -16.89
C THR A 7 34.81 1.11 -15.69
N ALA A 8 35.75 0.24 -15.36
CA ALA A 8 35.65 -0.65 -14.20
C ALA A 8 35.57 0.12 -12.88
N LYS A 9 36.40 1.15 -12.68
CA LYS A 9 36.36 2.02 -11.50
C LYS A 9 35.00 2.76 -11.41
N PHE A 10 34.48 3.26 -12.52
CA PHE A 10 33.18 3.93 -12.55
C PHE A 10 32.04 2.98 -12.17
N GLN A 11 32.00 1.78 -12.73
CA GLN A 11 31.00 0.77 -12.40
C GLN A 11 31.11 0.29 -10.95
N ALA A 12 32.32 0.20 -10.39
CA ALA A 12 32.53 -0.15 -8.99
C ALA A 12 31.94 0.89 -8.03
N ALA A 13 32.00 2.19 -8.38
CA ALA A 13 31.51 3.30 -7.56
C ALA A 13 30.01 3.62 -7.76
N ASN A 14 29.39 3.15 -8.85
CA ASN A 14 28.04 3.53 -9.25
C ASN A 14 27.12 2.31 -9.43
N ILE A 15 25.82 2.56 -9.34
CA ILE A 15 24.73 1.63 -9.68
C ILE A 15 24.10 2.11 -10.97
N GLN A 16 23.90 1.20 -11.91
CA GLN A 16 23.14 1.51 -13.12
C GLN A 16 21.65 1.46 -12.82
N LEU A 17 20.96 2.58 -13.04
CA LEU A 17 19.51 2.70 -12.85
C LEU A 17 18.73 2.25 -14.10
N ALA A 18 19.15 2.70 -15.29
CA ALA A 18 18.64 2.26 -16.59
C ALA A 18 19.51 2.81 -17.71
N GLY A 19 19.67 2.11 -18.82
CA GLY A 19 20.37 2.57 -20.01
C GLY A 19 21.67 3.31 -19.67
N GLY A 20 21.77 4.60 -20.03
CA GLY A 20 22.90 5.48 -19.70
C GLY A 20 22.82 6.15 -18.31
N TRP A 21 21.82 5.85 -17.50
CA TRP A 21 21.57 6.51 -16.21
C TRP A 21 22.25 5.78 -15.07
N TRP A 22 23.04 6.52 -14.29
CA TRP A 22 23.84 6.00 -13.17
C TRP A 22 23.69 6.89 -11.95
N MET A 23 23.80 6.29 -10.77
CA MET A 23 23.84 6.97 -9.49
C MET A 23 24.98 6.40 -8.65
N THR A 24 25.63 7.22 -7.79
CA THR A 24 26.64 6.69 -6.88
C THR A 24 26.02 5.69 -5.91
N LYS A 25 26.77 4.64 -5.54
CA LYS A 25 26.30 3.65 -4.58
C LYS A 25 25.92 4.31 -3.25
N GLN A 26 26.72 5.29 -2.81
CA GLN A 26 26.43 6.04 -1.59
C GLN A 26 25.09 6.76 -1.65
N SER A 27 24.83 7.54 -2.72
CA SER A 27 23.55 8.23 -2.89
C SER A 27 22.37 7.27 -2.97
N TYR A 28 22.55 6.13 -3.67
CA TYR A 28 21.49 5.12 -3.79
C TYR A 28 21.17 4.45 -2.45
N HIS A 29 22.18 4.09 -1.66
CA HIS A 29 21.98 3.47 -0.35
C HIS A 29 21.38 4.44 0.67
N ASN A 30 21.67 5.72 0.54
CA ASN A 30 21.06 6.78 1.37
C ASN A 30 19.60 7.09 0.99
N LEU A 31 19.12 6.61 -0.17
CA LEU A 31 17.71 6.75 -0.52
C LEU A 31 16.85 5.92 0.46
N PRO A 32 15.76 6.48 0.97
CA PRO A 32 14.72 5.69 1.62
C PRO A 32 14.30 4.52 0.73
N SER A 33 14.11 3.34 1.30
CA SER A 33 13.84 2.13 0.54
C SER A 33 12.65 2.27 -0.43
N HIS A 34 11.60 2.98 -0.01
CA HIS A 34 10.42 3.27 -0.84
C HIS A 34 10.70 4.22 -2.02
N LYS A 35 11.81 4.98 -2.01
CA LYS A 35 12.22 5.86 -3.12
C LYS A 35 13.07 5.17 -4.18
N ARG A 36 13.58 3.97 -3.91
CA ARG A 36 14.45 3.27 -4.85
C ARG A 36 13.71 2.86 -6.11
N LEU A 37 12.49 2.32 -6.00
CA LEU A 37 11.68 1.96 -7.16
C LEU A 37 11.29 3.20 -7.98
N ASP A 38 10.89 4.30 -7.36
CA ASP A 38 10.62 5.58 -8.02
C ASP A 38 11.84 6.05 -8.83
N THR A 39 13.04 5.96 -8.25
CA THR A 39 14.29 6.34 -8.91
C THR A 39 14.57 5.47 -10.15
N HIS A 40 14.38 4.15 -10.05
CA HIS A 40 14.50 3.25 -11.21
C HIS A 40 13.43 3.53 -12.26
N ALA A 41 12.17 3.74 -11.85
CA ALA A 41 11.07 4.04 -12.75
C ALA A 41 11.31 5.32 -13.56
N ARG A 42 11.81 6.39 -12.94
CA ARG A 42 12.21 7.63 -13.64
C ARG A 42 13.33 7.41 -14.63
N ALA A 43 14.37 6.68 -14.25
CA ALA A 43 15.49 6.36 -15.13
C ALA A 43 15.04 5.52 -16.34
N VAL A 44 14.18 4.52 -16.12
CA VAL A 44 13.60 3.69 -17.19
C VAL A 44 12.71 4.56 -18.10
N GLY A 45 11.83 5.39 -17.53
CA GLY A 45 10.95 6.29 -18.28
C GLY A 45 11.72 7.25 -19.17
N ALA A 46 12.85 7.79 -18.70
CA ALA A 46 13.71 8.68 -19.48
C ALA A 46 14.38 7.99 -20.69
N THR A 47 14.51 6.65 -20.67
CA THR A 47 15.13 5.88 -21.76
C THR A 47 14.12 5.28 -22.73
N ARG A 48 12.81 5.38 -22.47
CA ARG A 48 11.75 4.71 -23.24
C ARG A 48 10.75 5.70 -23.81
N ARG A 49 10.67 5.79 -25.16
CA ARG A 49 9.73 6.71 -25.82
C ARG A 49 8.32 6.14 -25.94
N THR A 50 8.18 4.84 -26.19
CA THR A 50 6.89 4.18 -26.46
C THR A 50 6.39 3.32 -25.32
N GLY A 51 7.28 2.84 -24.46
CA GLY A 51 6.90 2.03 -23.30
C GLY A 51 6.14 2.87 -22.25
N VAL A 52 5.19 2.24 -21.59
CA VAL A 52 4.38 2.83 -20.53
C VAL A 52 4.75 2.15 -19.23
N ILE A 53 5.15 2.92 -18.21
CA ILE A 53 5.44 2.39 -16.88
C ILE A 53 4.13 1.92 -16.26
N SER A 54 4.11 0.69 -15.72
CA SER A 54 2.91 0.02 -15.22
C SER A 54 3.17 -0.67 -13.87
N GLY A 55 2.15 -1.30 -13.30
CA GLY A 55 2.23 -2.07 -12.07
C GLY A 55 2.76 -1.27 -10.89
N PHE A 56 3.61 -1.88 -10.05
CA PHE A 56 4.15 -1.23 -8.86
C PHE A 56 5.02 0.01 -9.16
N ALA A 57 5.70 0.02 -10.31
CA ALA A 57 6.50 1.17 -10.70
C ALA A 57 5.59 2.38 -11.05
N ALA A 58 4.44 2.12 -11.67
CA ALA A 58 3.42 3.16 -11.89
C ALA A 58 2.85 3.65 -10.55
N ALA A 59 2.50 2.74 -9.64
CA ALA A 59 2.03 3.09 -8.29
C ALA A 59 3.00 4.03 -7.57
N SER A 60 4.31 3.71 -7.62
CA SER A 60 5.36 4.52 -7.01
C SER A 60 5.43 5.94 -7.61
N LEU A 61 5.35 6.08 -8.95
CA LEU A 61 5.33 7.39 -9.62
C LEU A 61 4.06 8.19 -9.34
N LEU A 62 2.93 7.51 -9.16
CA LEU A 62 1.64 8.10 -8.79
C LEU A 62 1.58 8.50 -7.30
N GLY A 63 2.55 8.10 -6.50
CA GLY A 63 2.57 8.34 -5.06
C GLY A 63 1.55 7.50 -4.28
N ILE A 64 1.10 6.38 -4.86
CA ILE A 64 0.13 5.44 -4.25
C ILE A 64 0.90 4.31 -3.56
N GLY A 65 0.51 4.00 -2.31
CA GLY A 65 1.14 2.96 -1.51
C GLY A 65 0.88 1.55 -2.05
N VAL A 66 1.88 0.68 -1.89
CA VAL A 66 1.78 -0.76 -2.16
C VAL A 66 2.54 -1.53 -1.10
N LEU A 67 2.19 -2.81 -0.90
CA LEU A 67 2.84 -3.67 0.09
C LEU A 67 4.31 -3.91 -0.29
N ASN A 68 5.15 -4.01 0.73
CA ASN A 68 6.55 -4.43 0.58
C ASN A 68 7.34 -3.72 -0.54
N LEU A 69 7.03 -2.45 -0.82
CA LEU A 69 7.65 -1.65 -1.88
C LEU A 69 9.18 -1.74 -1.87
N HIS A 70 9.78 -1.87 -0.68
CA HIS A 70 11.23 -1.99 -0.50
C HIS A 70 11.84 -3.28 -1.08
N ARG A 71 11.02 -4.31 -1.36
CA ARG A 71 11.45 -5.59 -1.96
C ARG A 71 11.32 -5.59 -3.48
N ILE A 72 10.65 -4.59 -4.05
CA ILE A 72 10.41 -4.53 -5.50
C ILE A 72 11.63 -3.90 -6.17
N THR A 73 12.30 -4.67 -7.02
CA THR A 73 13.54 -4.27 -7.69
C THR A 73 13.40 -4.08 -9.20
N THR A 74 12.25 -4.44 -9.77
CA THR A 74 12.02 -4.39 -11.22
C THR A 74 10.95 -3.37 -11.57
N VAL A 75 11.14 -2.73 -12.72
CA VAL A 75 10.21 -1.76 -13.32
C VAL A 75 9.41 -2.46 -14.42
N ASP A 76 8.11 -2.60 -14.22
CA ASP A 76 7.21 -3.09 -15.27
C ASP A 76 7.03 -2.01 -16.35
N VAL A 77 7.22 -2.41 -17.60
CA VAL A 77 7.01 -1.57 -18.78
C VAL A 77 6.04 -2.28 -19.72
N THR A 78 4.88 -1.71 -19.89
CA THR A 78 3.89 -2.23 -20.85
C THR A 78 4.09 -1.59 -22.23
N LEU A 79 4.18 -2.43 -23.25
CA LEU A 79 4.22 -1.99 -24.64
C LEU A 79 2.79 -1.88 -25.17
N PRO A 80 2.34 -0.68 -25.59
CA PRO A 80 0.99 -0.46 -26.08
C PRO A 80 0.76 -1.15 -27.43
N GLY A 81 -0.49 -1.51 -27.69
CA GLY A 81 -0.89 -2.23 -28.89
C GLY A 81 -0.37 -3.66 -28.88
N LYS A 82 -0.22 -4.24 -30.05
CA LYS A 82 0.29 -5.62 -30.24
C LYS A 82 1.82 -5.68 -30.37
N ALA A 83 2.54 -4.66 -29.89
CA ALA A 83 4.00 -4.66 -29.96
C ALA A 83 4.57 -5.80 -29.09
N GLN A 84 5.36 -6.64 -29.74
CA GLN A 84 6.01 -7.75 -29.07
C GLN A 84 7.20 -7.24 -28.26
N PRO A 85 7.35 -7.65 -26.99
CA PRO A 85 8.56 -7.41 -26.24
C PRO A 85 9.79 -8.03 -26.94
N PRO A 86 10.97 -7.46 -26.77
CA PRO A 86 12.19 -8.11 -27.19
C PRO A 86 12.32 -9.49 -26.50
N SER A 87 13.19 -10.36 -26.98
CA SER A 87 13.44 -11.64 -26.33
C SER A 87 13.90 -11.43 -24.88
N ARG A 88 13.49 -12.30 -23.97
CA ARG A 88 13.75 -12.13 -22.52
C ARG A 88 15.25 -12.00 -22.19
N SER A 89 16.11 -12.61 -22.98
CA SER A 89 17.56 -12.48 -22.87
C SER A 89 18.11 -11.09 -23.15
N GLN A 90 17.33 -10.25 -23.83
CA GLN A 90 17.68 -8.85 -24.16
C GLN A 90 17.10 -7.84 -23.16
N TRP A 91 16.37 -8.29 -22.15
CA TRP A 91 15.81 -7.39 -21.16
C TRP A 91 16.90 -6.86 -20.24
N PRO A 92 16.95 -5.54 -19.97
CA PRO A 92 17.74 -5.05 -18.86
C PRO A 92 17.28 -5.71 -17.55
N SER A 93 18.21 -6.01 -16.65
CA SER A 93 17.95 -6.75 -15.42
C SER A 93 16.86 -6.12 -14.53
N ILE A 94 16.70 -4.80 -14.63
CA ILE A 94 15.72 -4.02 -13.85
C ILE A 94 14.38 -3.82 -14.57
N VAL A 95 14.23 -4.25 -15.84
CA VAL A 95 13.03 -4.01 -16.63
C VAL A 95 12.32 -5.32 -16.89
N HIS A 96 11.03 -5.32 -16.61
CA HIS A 96 10.14 -6.41 -16.95
C HIS A 96 9.12 -5.91 -17.99
N TYR A 97 9.23 -6.43 -19.23
CA TYR A 97 8.32 -6.04 -20.31
C TYR A 97 7.02 -6.84 -20.26
N ARG A 98 5.94 -6.12 -20.55
CA ARG A 98 4.61 -6.69 -20.73
C ARG A 98 4.05 -6.26 -22.08
N SER A 99 3.23 -7.11 -22.68
CA SER A 99 2.38 -6.76 -23.81
C SER A 99 0.94 -6.72 -23.33
N ALA A 100 0.28 -5.60 -23.53
CA ALA A 100 -1.14 -5.45 -23.22
C ALA A 100 -1.77 -4.42 -24.16
N ASP A 101 -3.05 -4.58 -24.39
CA ASP A 101 -3.85 -3.60 -25.10
C ASP A 101 -4.08 -2.39 -24.17
N LEU A 102 -3.35 -1.30 -24.42
CA LEU A 102 -3.49 -0.04 -23.69
C LEU A 102 -4.19 0.96 -24.60
N LEU A 103 -5.35 1.41 -24.19
CA LEU A 103 -6.05 2.50 -24.84
C LEU A 103 -5.38 3.84 -24.50
N PRO A 104 -5.56 4.90 -25.30
CA PRO A 104 -5.04 6.24 -24.97
C PRO A 104 -5.44 6.72 -23.58
N GLU A 105 -6.68 6.42 -23.14
CA GLU A 105 -7.21 6.74 -21.82
C GLU A 105 -6.60 5.93 -20.67
N ASP A 106 -5.89 4.85 -20.95
CA ASP A 106 -5.13 4.08 -19.95
C ASP A 106 -3.80 4.73 -19.59
N ILE A 107 -3.39 5.77 -20.32
CA ILE A 107 -2.06 6.35 -20.25
C ILE A 107 -2.15 7.81 -19.81
N MET A 108 -1.34 8.18 -18.84
CA MET A 108 -1.16 9.57 -18.44
C MET A 108 0.32 9.94 -18.39
N ILE A 109 0.59 11.23 -18.29
CA ILE A 109 1.96 11.75 -18.16
C ILE A 109 2.18 12.14 -16.69
N VAL A 110 3.15 11.50 -16.05
CA VAL A 110 3.57 11.79 -14.67
C VAL A 110 5.06 12.14 -14.69
N HIS A 111 5.43 13.31 -14.22
CA HIS A 111 6.82 13.82 -14.26
C HIS A 111 7.48 13.75 -15.65
N GLY A 112 6.69 13.88 -16.72
CA GLY A 112 7.18 13.79 -18.11
C GLY A 112 7.28 12.35 -18.66
N TYR A 113 6.91 11.32 -17.90
CA TYR A 113 6.94 9.92 -18.30
C TYR A 113 5.53 9.38 -18.59
N ARG A 114 5.45 8.42 -19.51
CA ARG A 114 4.20 7.70 -19.80
C ARG A 114 3.97 6.65 -18.71
N VAL A 115 2.85 6.73 -18.02
CA VAL A 115 2.49 5.89 -16.89
C VAL A 115 1.05 5.40 -17.07
N THR A 116 0.73 4.20 -16.63
CA THR A 116 -0.68 3.76 -16.59
C THR A 116 -1.48 4.62 -15.58
N THR A 117 -2.74 4.94 -15.94
CA THR A 117 -3.64 5.66 -15.05
C THR A 117 -3.87 4.89 -13.75
N PRO A 118 -4.32 5.53 -12.65
CA PRO A 118 -4.58 4.83 -11.39
C PRO A 118 -5.54 3.65 -11.54
N ALA A 119 -6.62 3.78 -12.31
CA ALA A 119 -7.57 2.69 -12.50
C ALA A 119 -6.95 1.52 -13.30
N ARG A 120 -6.17 1.82 -14.34
CA ARG A 120 -5.42 0.79 -15.07
C ARG A 120 -4.36 0.13 -14.19
N THR A 121 -3.59 0.90 -13.43
CA THR A 121 -2.59 0.40 -12.48
C THR A 121 -3.22 -0.52 -11.43
N PHE A 122 -4.39 -0.15 -10.90
CA PHE A 122 -5.17 -0.97 -9.98
C PHE A 122 -5.49 -2.35 -10.58
N THR A 123 -6.07 -2.38 -11.77
CA THR A 123 -6.43 -3.65 -12.41
C THR A 123 -5.20 -4.49 -12.79
N ASP A 124 -4.12 -3.87 -13.22
CA ASP A 124 -2.84 -4.53 -13.46
C ASP A 124 -2.32 -5.20 -12.19
N ILE A 125 -2.34 -4.49 -11.04
CA ILE A 125 -1.89 -5.03 -9.75
C ILE A 125 -2.78 -6.19 -9.30
N CYS A 126 -4.12 -6.04 -9.30
CA CYS A 126 -5.04 -7.13 -8.96
C CYS A 126 -4.80 -8.38 -9.79
N THR A 127 -4.57 -8.19 -11.08
CA THR A 127 -4.40 -9.28 -12.03
C THR A 127 -3.08 -10.02 -11.84
N MET A 128 -2.00 -9.28 -11.65
CA MET A 128 -0.63 -9.80 -11.67
C MET A 128 -0.10 -10.19 -10.29
N HIS A 129 -0.53 -9.49 -9.25
CA HIS A 129 0.02 -9.64 -7.90
C HIS A 129 -1.00 -10.12 -6.88
N GLY A 130 -2.30 -10.08 -7.21
CA GLY A 130 -3.36 -10.63 -6.38
C GLY A 130 -4.17 -9.57 -5.64
N GLU A 131 -5.11 -10.06 -4.85
CA GLU A 131 -6.14 -9.23 -4.21
C GLU A 131 -5.60 -8.43 -3.02
N ALA A 132 -4.66 -9.00 -2.27
CA ALA A 132 -4.03 -8.30 -1.14
C ALA A 132 -3.32 -7.01 -1.59
N GLU A 133 -2.50 -7.12 -2.63
CA GLU A 133 -1.79 -5.98 -3.22
C GLU A 133 -2.77 -4.99 -3.88
N GLY A 134 -3.81 -5.53 -4.53
CA GLY A 134 -4.88 -4.72 -5.12
C GLY A 134 -5.63 -3.90 -4.06
N LEU A 135 -5.96 -4.49 -2.91
CA LEU A 135 -6.67 -3.81 -1.82
C LEU A 135 -5.80 -2.71 -1.19
N ALA A 136 -4.54 -3.03 -0.89
CA ALA A 136 -3.59 -2.06 -0.35
C ALA A 136 -3.39 -0.86 -1.29
N PHE A 137 -3.24 -1.12 -2.59
CA PHE A 137 -3.16 -0.06 -3.60
C PHE A 137 -4.44 0.77 -3.65
N LEU A 138 -5.60 0.13 -3.73
CA LEU A 138 -6.88 0.82 -3.89
C LEU A 138 -7.18 1.73 -2.69
N GLU A 139 -7.08 1.21 -1.46
CA GLU A 139 -7.34 1.99 -0.26
C GLU A 139 -6.35 3.15 -0.09
N SER A 140 -5.08 2.95 -0.44
CA SER A 140 -4.12 4.05 -0.55
C SER A 140 -4.51 5.08 -1.61
N ALA A 141 -5.02 4.64 -2.77
CA ALA A 141 -5.46 5.53 -3.84
C ALA A 141 -6.70 6.35 -3.46
N LEU A 142 -7.57 5.82 -2.60
CA LEU A 142 -8.80 6.51 -2.15
C LEU A 142 -8.54 7.77 -1.32
N HIS A 143 -7.32 8.02 -0.89
CA HIS A 143 -6.93 9.32 -0.31
C HIS A 143 -6.95 10.46 -1.36
N ALA A 144 -6.76 10.14 -2.64
CA ALA A 144 -6.70 11.14 -3.72
C ALA A 144 -7.81 10.97 -4.76
N TYR A 145 -8.33 9.76 -4.94
CA TYR A 145 -9.31 9.42 -5.97
C TYR A 145 -10.61 8.93 -5.35
N ASP A 146 -11.70 9.02 -6.13
CA ASP A 146 -12.99 8.49 -5.72
C ASP A 146 -13.13 7.01 -6.10
N LEU A 147 -13.80 6.21 -5.25
CA LEU A 147 -14.05 4.79 -5.50
C LEU A 147 -14.81 4.56 -6.82
N HIS A 148 -15.74 5.47 -7.14
CA HIS A 148 -16.53 5.38 -8.38
C HIS A 148 -15.64 5.42 -9.64
N TYR A 149 -14.51 6.13 -9.61
CA TYR A 149 -13.55 6.16 -10.73
C TYR A 149 -13.04 4.75 -11.06
N PHE A 150 -12.69 3.96 -10.05
CA PHE A 150 -12.22 2.59 -10.20
C PHE A 150 -13.35 1.64 -10.58
N GLN A 151 -14.54 1.80 -9.98
CA GLN A 151 -15.72 1.00 -10.29
C GLN A 151 -16.14 1.17 -11.76
N ALA A 152 -16.19 2.41 -12.25
CA ALA A 152 -16.52 2.71 -13.65
C ALA A 152 -15.52 2.08 -14.63
N TYR A 153 -14.23 2.07 -14.28
CA TYR A 153 -13.19 1.45 -15.09
C TYR A 153 -13.39 -0.08 -15.15
N VAL A 154 -13.52 -0.74 -14.01
CA VAL A 154 -13.70 -2.20 -13.94
C VAL A 154 -14.99 -2.63 -14.63
N ALA A 155 -16.09 -1.90 -14.46
CA ALA A 155 -17.35 -2.19 -15.13
C ALA A 155 -17.24 -2.12 -16.67
N ARG A 156 -16.48 -1.15 -17.20
CA ARG A 156 -16.24 -1.02 -18.65
C ARG A 156 -15.40 -2.17 -19.22
N HIS A 157 -14.50 -2.75 -18.41
CA HIS A 157 -13.57 -3.79 -18.82
C HIS A 157 -13.90 -5.17 -18.24
N HIS A 158 -15.14 -5.38 -17.77
CA HIS A 158 -15.57 -6.57 -17.01
C HIS A 158 -15.27 -7.92 -17.68
N SER A 159 -15.23 -7.97 -19.02
CA SER A 159 -14.93 -9.20 -19.80
C SER A 159 -13.44 -9.52 -19.90
N GLN A 160 -12.55 -8.63 -19.46
CA GLN A 160 -11.12 -8.88 -19.54
C GLN A 160 -10.65 -9.80 -18.40
N TRP A 161 -9.57 -10.52 -18.67
CA TRP A 161 -8.95 -11.41 -17.70
C TRP A 161 -8.52 -10.65 -16.44
N GLY A 162 -8.80 -11.23 -15.27
CA GLY A 162 -8.43 -10.64 -13.98
C GLY A 162 -9.44 -9.66 -13.38
N MET A 163 -10.44 -9.19 -14.15
CA MET A 163 -11.43 -8.21 -13.66
C MET A 163 -12.30 -8.74 -12.52
N VAL A 164 -12.51 -10.07 -12.44
CA VAL A 164 -13.22 -10.69 -11.30
C VAL A 164 -12.49 -10.42 -9.98
N ARG A 165 -11.15 -10.45 -9.97
CA ARG A 165 -10.36 -10.09 -8.77
C ARG A 165 -10.50 -8.62 -8.44
N ALA A 166 -10.37 -7.75 -9.43
CA ALA A 166 -10.55 -6.31 -9.23
C ALA A 166 -11.95 -5.99 -8.68
N GLN A 167 -13.01 -6.66 -9.17
CA GLN A 167 -14.36 -6.48 -8.66
C GLN A 167 -14.49 -6.93 -7.19
N ARG A 168 -13.89 -8.05 -6.78
CA ARG A 168 -13.89 -8.47 -5.37
C ARG A 168 -13.20 -7.44 -4.48
N VAL A 169 -12.04 -6.95 -4.91
CA VAL A 169 -11.29 -5.92 -4.19
C VAL A 169 -12.11 -4.62 -4.04
N LEU A 170 -12.82 -4.19 -5.11
CA LEU A 170 -13.73 -3.05 -5.04
C LEU A 170 -14.83 -3.22 -3.97
N ASN A 171 -15.36 -4.44 -3.84
CA ASN A 171 -16.39 -4.73 -2.84
C ASN A 171 -15.86 -4.62 -1.40
N TRP A 172 -14.58 -4.94 -1.19
CA TRP A 172 -13.91 -4.86 0.12
C TRP A 172 -13.42 -3.47 0.46
N ALA A 173 -13.12 -2.63 -0.53
CA ALA A 173 -12.46 -1.35 -0.35
C ALA A 173 -13.20 -0.40 0.60
N LEU A 174 -12.42 0.29 1.44
CA LEU A 174 -12.87 1.29 2.39
C LEU A 174 -12.06 2.58 2.23
N TYR A 175 -12.69 3.71 2.55
CA TYR A 175 -12.00 4.99 2.67
C TYR A 175 -11.35 5.12 4.05
N GLY A 176 -10.34 5.98 4.15
CA GLY A 176 -9.76 6.40 5.43
C GLY A 176 -8.79 5.40 6.06
N ILE A 177 -8.41 4.34 5.37
CA ILE A 177 -7.36 3.43 5.81
C ILE A 177 -6.01 4.13 5.67
N ASP A 178 -5.26 4.24 6.75
CA ASP A 178 -4.07 5.09 6.81
C ASP A 178 -2.80 4.41 6.30
N SER A 179 -2.75 3.09 6.29
CA SER A 179 -1.58 2.34 5.84
C SER A 179 -1.91 1.11 4.99
N VAL A 180 -0.99 0.76 4.11
CA VAL A 180 -1.09 -0.46 3.29
C VAL A 180 -1.07 -1.74 4.13
N TYR A 181 -0.49 -1.71 5.32
CA TYR A 181 -0.43 -2.86 6.21
C TYR A 181 -1.74 -3.06 6.99
N GLU A 182 -2.48 -1.99 7.29
CA GLU A 182 -3.87 -2.10 7.78
C GLU A 182 -4.77 -2.75 6.73
N SER A 183 -4.67 -2.32 5.46
CA SER A 183 -5.35 -2.97 4.33
C SER A 183 -5.01 -4.46 4.25
N TYR A 184 -3.73 -4.81 4.43
CA TYR A 184 -3.26 -6.20 4.40
C TYR A 184 -3.80 -7.03 5.56
N ALA A 185 -3.74 -6.50 6.78
CA ALA A 185 -4.32 -7.17 7.96
C ALA A 185 -5.81 -7.44 7.77
N ARG A 186 -6.56 -6.43 7.28
CA ARG A 186 -7.98 -6.56 6.98
C ARG A 186 -8.24 -7.59 5.88
N TYR A 187 -7.44 -7.61 4.82
CA TYR A 187 -7.52 -8.63 3.79
C TYR A 187 -7.37 -10.06 4.36
N LEU A 188 -6.37 -10.28 5.21
CA LEU A 188 -6.14 -11.58 5.85
C LEU A 188 -7.36 -12.02 6.68
N ILE A 189 -7.94 -11.12 7.48
CA ILE A 189 -9.11 -11.42 8.31
C ILE A 189 -10.33 -11.77 7.43
N ILE A 190 -10.68 -10.92 6.47
CA ILE A 190 -11.84 -11.11 5.59
C ILE A 190 -11.75 -12.44 4.82
N THR A 191 -10.56 -12.84 4.39
CA THR A 191 -10.38 -14.02 3.54
C THR A 191 -10.17 -15.31 4.32
N GLN A 192 -9.58 -15.26 5.51
CA GLN A 192 -9.25 -16.45 6.29
C GLN A 192 -10.21 -16.69 7.46
N LEU A 193 -10.89 -15.65 7.95
CA LEU A 193 -11.88 -15.72 9.03
C LEU A 193 -13.20 -15.07 8.60
N PRO A 194 -13.88 -15.58 7.55
CA PRO A 194 -15.05 -14.91 6.95
C PRO A 194 -16.29 -14.85 7.85
N HIS A 195 -16.27 -15.57 8.98
CA HIS A 195 -17.32 -15.56 10.00
C HIS A 195 -17.10 -14.49 11.10
N ILE A 196 -15.96 -13.83 11.10
CA ILE A 196 -15.59 -12.79 12.08
C ILE A 196 -15.89 -11.43 11.47
N SER A 197 -16.55 -10.54 12.24
CA SER A 197 -16.70 -9.17 11.83
C SER A 197 -15.38 -8.39 12.00
N VAL A 198 -15.07 -7.51 11.06
CA VAL A 198 -13.93 -6.61 11.15
C VAL A 198 -14.34 -5.21 10.73
N ASP A 199 -14.33 -4.30 11.68
CA ASP A 199 -14.50 -2.88 11.46
C ASP A 199 -13.13 -2.20 11.46
N ALA A 200 -12.97 -1.22 10.57
CA ALA A 200 -11.73 -0.48 10.45
C ALA A 200 -11.90 0.97 10.89
N GLN A 201 -10.82 1.58 11.37
CA GLN A 201 -10.77 3.01 11.71
C GLN A 201 -11.89 3.42 12.69
N VAL A 202 -12.15 2.55 13.68
CA VAL A 202 -13.23 2.76 14.65
C VAL A 202 -12.88 3.87 15.63
N VAL A 203 -13.83 4.77 15.87
CA VAL A 203 -13.64 5.95 16.73
C VAL A 203 -14.30 5.75 18.08
N PHE A 204 -13.53 5.92 19.15
CA PHE A 204 -13.98 5.95 20.54
C PHE A 204 -13.96 7.39 21.04
N PHE A 205 -15.04 7.83 21.68
CA PHE A 205 -15.11 9.13 22.33
C PHE A 205 -14.91 9.01 23.84
N PHE A 206 -14.00 9.80 24.37
CA PHE A 206 -13.75 9.90 25.81
C PHE A 206 -14.55 11.06 26.40
N GLN A 207 -15.60 10.77 27.12
CA GLN A 207 -16.49 11.78 27.71
C GLN A 207 -15.77 12.75 28.66
N GLU A 208 -14.69 12.29 29.33
CA GLU A 208 -13.97 13.08 30.33
C GLU A 208 -12.99 14.12 29.73
N SER A 209 -12.57 14.00 28.48
CA SER A 209 -11.49 14.80 27.89
C SER A 209 -11.82 15.50 26.58
N ASP A 210 -13.06 15.35 26.08
CA ASP A 210 -13.49 15.87 24.78
C ASP A 210 -12.58 15.42 23.60
N ASN A 211 -11.87 14.29 23.80
CA ASN A 211 -10.95 13.71 22.84
C ASN A 211 -11.56 12.44 22.23
N TYR A 212 -11.14 12.12 21.03
CA TYR A 212 -11.44 10.83 20.42
C TYR A 212 -10.16 10.03 20.16
N TYR A 213 -10.30 8.71 20.16
CA TYR A 213 -9.26 7.77 19.77
C TYR A 213 -9.75 6.90 18.62
N ARG A 214 -8.93 6.76 17.59
CA ARG A 214 -9.24 5.95 16.43
C ARG A 214 -8.30 4.74 16.41
N VAL A 215 -8.88 3.54 16.36
CA VAL A 215 -8.16 2.27 16.30
C VAL A 215 -8.13 1.76 14.86
N ASP A 216 -7.07 1.04 14.49
CA ASP A 216 -6.90 0.55 13.13
C ASP A 216 -7.98 -0.46 12.77
N LEU A 217 -8.16 -1.52 13.56
CA LEU A 217 -9.19 -2.55 13.37
C LEU A 217 -9.85 -2.91 14.69
N LEU A 218 -11.15 -3.19 14.64
CA LEU A 218 -11.94 -3.76 15.74
C LEU A 218 -12.59 -5.06 15.25
N ILE A 219 -12.39 -6.15 15.98
CA ILE A 219 -12.83 -7.50 15.64
C ILE A 219 -13.91 -7.94 16.61
N ASP A 220 -15.07 -8.38 16.08
CA ASP A 220 -16.23 -8.88 16.82
C ASP A 220 -16.61 -8.00 18.03
N ASP A 221 -16.41 -6.67 17.94
CA ASP A 221 -16.69 -5.68 18.97
C ASP A 221 -15.89 -5.83 20.28
N TRP A 222 -14.82 -6.65 20.33
CA TRP A 222 -14.07 -6.86 21.57
C TRP A 222 -12.54 -6.84 21.43
N LEU A 223 -11.98 -7.17 20.25
CA LEU A 223 -10.54 -7.23 20.05
C LEU A 223 -10.08 -6.08 19.15
N ILE A 224 -9.30 -5.19 19.68
CA ILE A 224 -8.63 -4.12 18.95
C ILE A 224 -7.32 -4.65 18.39
N VAL A 225 -7.08 -4.43 17.10
CA VAL A 225 -5.79 -4.73 16.44
C VAL A 225 -5.17 -3.45 15.93
N GLU A 226 -3.96 -3.15 16.39
CA GLU A 226 -3.14 -2.01 15.98
C GLU A 226 -1.93 -2.50 15.18
N ILE A 227 -1.62 -1.84 14.06
CA ILE A 227 -0.48 -2.17 13.22
C ILE A 227 0.60 -1.10 13.36
N ASP A 228 1.60 -1.38 14.19
CA ASP A 228 2.65 -0.42 14.52
C ASP A 228 3.80 -0.43 13.50
N GLY A 229 3.93 0.65 12.74
CA GLY A 229 5.11 0.87 11.91
C GLY A 229 6.34 1.21 12.76
N ARG A 230 7.47 0.54 12.51
CA ARG A 230 8.77 0.72 13.22
C ARG A 230 9.37 2.15 13.16
N PHE A 231 8.74 3.11 12.48
CA PHE A 231 9.33 4.41 12.17
C PHE A 231 8.81 5.58 13.00
N LYS A 232 8.03 5.34 14.06
CA LYS A 232 7.49 6.44 14.89
C LYS A 232 8.44 6.94 15.99
N GLU A 233 9.66 6.41 16.12
CA GLU A 233 10.60 6.77 17.20
C GLU A 233 11.56 7.94 16.86
N GLN A 234 11.29 8.73 15.81
CA GLN A 234 12.09 9.92 15.51
C GLN A 234 11.51 11.16 16.20
N GLY A 235 11.92 11.38 17.43
CA GLY A 235 11.60 12.59 18.22
C GLY A 235 12.64 12.85 19.30
N THR A 236 12.58 14.03 19.95
CA THR A 236 13.36 14.30 21.15
C THR A 236 12.89 13.40 22.30
N ASP A 237 13.78 13.02 23.22
CA ASP A 237 13.46 12.15 24.39
C ASP A 237 12.19 12.56 25.14
N THR A 238 11.93 13.87 25.24
CA THR A 238 10.75 14.40 25.92
C THR A 238 9.47 14.17 25.11
N GLN A 239 9.52 14.32 23.79
CA GLN A 239 8.37 14.07 22.90
C GLN A 239 8.03 12.58 22.85
N VAL A 240 9.04 11.72 22.80
CA VAL A 240 8.88 10.26 22.85
C VAL A 240 8.22 9.83 24.15
N LYS A 241 8.69 10.32 25.31
CA LYS A 241 8.10 10.03 26.63
C LYS A 241 6.64 10.48 26.74
N THR A 242 6.31 11.69 26.28
CA THR A 242 4.93 12.20 26.32
C THR A 242 4.01 11.38 25.42
N THR A 243 4.47 10.99 24.25
CA THR A 243 3.71 10.13 23.32
C THR A 243 3.44 8.76 23.93
N LEU A 244 4.47 8.12 24.52
CA LEU A 244 4.33 6.82 25.20
C LEU A 244 3.37 6.89 26.39
N LEU A 245 3.45 7.93 27.21
CA LEU A 245 2.53 8.10 28.35
C LEU A 245 1.07 8.26 27.90
N ASN A 246 0.83 9.04 26.87
CA ASN A 246 -0.50 9.22 26.31
C ASN A 246 -1.03 7.93 25.66
N GLN A 247 -0.16 7.16 25.03
CA GLN A 247 -0.49 5.86 24.44
C GLN A 247 -0.88 4.85 25.52
N ASN A 248 -0.09 4.72 26.60
CA ASN A 248 -0.38 3.83 27.72
C ASN A 248 -1.70 4.19 28.43
N ARG A 249 -2.01 5.49 28.60
CA ARG A 249 -3.29 5.92 29.20
C ARG A 249 -4.48 5.50 28.35
N ARG A 250 -4.39 5.58 27.03
CA ARG A 250 -5.44 5.17 26.10
C ARG A 250 -5.67 3.66 26.15
N GLU A 251 -4.59 2.88 26.18
CA GLU A 251 -4.65 1.42 26.31
C GLU A 251 -5.36 1.02 27.59
N HIS A 252 -4.88 1.49 28.72
CA HIS A 252 -5.51 1.18 30.01
C HIS A 252 -6.99 1.58 30.08
N TYR A 253 -7.35 2.68 29.41
CA TYR A 253 -8.76 3.06 29.35
C TYR A 253 -9.58 2.03 28.56
N LEU A 254 -9.15 1.63 27.37
CA LEU A 254 -9.85 0.66 26.55
C LEU A 254 -9.88 -0.74 27.21
N GLU A 255 -8.79 -1.15 27.82
CA GLU A 255 -8.71 -2.40 28.61
C GLU A 255 -9.70 -2.39 29.81
N ASN A 256 -9.80 -1.28 30.54
CA ASN A 256 -10.76 -1.11 31.63
C ASN A 256 -12.22 -1.16 31.16
N LEU A 257 -12.48 -0.86 29.89
CA LEU A 257 -13.80 -1.00 29.26
C LEU A 257 -14.08 -2.44 28.79
N GLY A 258 -13.10 -3.34 28.89
CA GLY A 258 -13.22 -4.74 28.52
C GLY A 258 -12.72 -5.09 27.11
N TYR A 259 -12.09 -4.14 26.39
CA TYR A 259 -11.46 -4.43 25.11
C TYR A 259 -10.11 -5.12 25.34
N HIS A 260 -9.80 -6.10 24.48
CA HIS A 260 -8.47 -6.67 24.38
C HIS A 260 -7.69 -5.96 23.27
N MET A 261 -6.37 -5.82 23.44
CA MET A 261 -5.51 -5.18 22.44
C MET A 261 -4.45 -6.14 21.94
N LEU A 262 -4.33 -6.21 20.60
CA LEU A 262 -3.30 -6.94 19.90
C LEU A 262 -2.50 -5.94 19.05
N ARG A 263 -1.18 -5.86 19.29
CA ARG A 263 -0.26 -5.06 18.49
C ARG A 263 0.64 -5.94 17.69
N LEU A 264 0.76 -5.64 16.42
CA LEU A 264 1.61 -6.37 15.49
C LEU A 264 2.42 -5.42 14.63
N HIS A 265 3.66 -5.80 14.37
CA HIS A 265 4.46 -5.16 13.34
C HIS A 265 4.10 -5.72 11.95
N PRO A 266 4.33 -4.96 10.87
CA PRO A 266 4.03 -5.39 9.51
C PRO A 266 4.61 -6.75 9.10
N ASP A 267 5.78 -7.10 9.58
CA ASP A 267 6.45 -8.39 9.32
C ASP A 267 5.86 -9.57 10.09
N GLU A 268 5.05 -9.31 11.12
CA GLU A 268 4.36 -10.33 11.91
C GLU A 268 2.98 -10.70 11.34
N LEU A 269 2.37 -9.83 10.51
CA LEU A 269 1.00 -9.99 10.04
C LEU A 269 0.76 -11.34 9.36
N THR A 270 1.67 -11.78 8.50
CA THR A 270 1.51 -13.02 7.72
C THR A 270 1.44 -14.27 8.59
N HIS A 271 2.17 -14.29 9.70
CA HIS A 271 2.36 -15.51 10.50
C HIS A 271 1.67 -15.48 11.85
N HIS A 272 1.43 -14.28 12.41
CA HIS A 272 0.91 -14.15 13.78
C HIS A 272 -0.53 -13.65 13.87
N LEU A 273 -1.01 -12.82 12.92
CA LEU A 273 -2.33 -12.21 13.02
C LEU A 273 -3.45 -13.25 13.16
N ILE A 274 -3.62 -14.11 12.17
CA ILE A 274 -4.72 -15.08 12.12
C ILE A 274 -4.64 -16.12 13.25
N PRO A 275 -3.47 -16.77 13.51
CA PRO A 275 -3.35 -17.70 14.63
C PRO A 275 -3.67 -17.05 15.98
N THR A 276 -3.22 -15.80 16.21
CA THR A 276 -3.48 -15.11 17.47
C THR A 276 -4.96 -14.77 17.65
N ILE A 277 -5.63 -14.24 16.60
CA ILE A 277 -7.08 -13.98 16.65
C ILE A 277 -7.83 -15.27 16.95
N THR A 278 -7.54 -16.35 16.24
CA THR A 278 -8.20 -17.66 16.43
C THR A 278 -8.00 -18.17 17.84
N HIS A 279 -6.78 -18.06 18.37
CA HIS A 279 -6.48 -18.49 19.75
C HIS A 279 -7.22 -17.65 20.77
N LEU A 280 -7.17 -16.33 20.70
CA LEU A 280 -7.86 -15.42 21.59
C LEU A 280 -9.38 -15.67 21.58
N THR A 281 -9.97 -15.80 20.39
CA THR A 281 -11.41 -16.10 20.24
C THR A 281 -11.80 -17.43 20.91
N SER A 282 -10.89 -18.43 20.95
CA SER A 282 -11.14 -19.70 21.61
C SER A 282 -11.06 -19.65 23.15
N LEU A 283 -10.28 -18.70 23.68
CA LEU A 283 -10.04 -18.59 25.14
C LEU A 283 -11.04 -17.66 25.83
N ILE A 284 -11.52 -16.66 25.13
CA ILE A 284 -12.33 -15.60 25.74
C ILE A 284 -13.81 -15.96 25.56
N HIS A 285 -14.46 -16.32 26.68
CA HIS A 285 -15.93 -16.35 26.78
C HIS A 285 -16.41 -14.90 26.88
N HIS A 286 -16.98 -14.39 25.79
CA HIS A 286 -17.27 -12.99 25.58
C HIS A 286 -18.19 -12.38 26.61
N THR A 287 -17.67 -11.55 27.48
CA THR A 287 -18.43 -10.42 28.02
C THR A 287 -18.24 -9.26 27.06
N ARG A 288 -19.29 -8.82 26.40
CA ARG A 288 -19.25 -7.68 25.49
C ARG A 288 -18.74 -6.45 26.25
N PRO A 289 -17.82 -5.64 25.68
CA PRO A 289 -17.38 -4.40 26.31
C PRO A 289 -18.54 -3.48 26.66
N LEU A 290 -18.39 -2.72 27.74
CA LEU A 290 -19.45 -1.85 28.27
C LEU A 290 -19.68 -0.57 27.45
N THR A 291 -18.88 -0.31 26.44
CA THR A 291 -18.88 0.96 25.71
C THR A 291 -19.37 0.79 24.28
N GLU A 292 -20.27 1.66 23.91
CA GLU A 292 -20.65 1.85 22.50
C GLU A 292 -19.55 2.64 21.79
N HIS A 293 -18.93 2.04 20.77
CA HIS A 293 -18.12 2.75 19.79
C HIS A 293 -19.02 3.26 18.69
N VAL A 294 -18.58 4.29 17.96
CA VAL A 294 -19.33 4.85 16.84
C VAL A 294 -18.86 4.16 15.55
N PRO A 295 -19.68 3.27 14.95
CA PRO A 295 -19.40 2.69 13.66
C PRO A 295 -19.26 3.79 12.60
N GLN A 296 -18.23 3.70 11.77
CA GLN A 296 -17.99 4.65 10.71
C GLN A 296 -18.42 4.08 9.36
N ASN A 297 -19.16 4.86 8.58
CA ASN A 297 -19.47 4.47 7.20
C ASN A 297 -18.26 4.73 6.29
N LEU A 298 -17.32 3.82 6.24
CA LEU A 298 -16.11 3.94 5.41
C LEU A 298 -16.34 3.55 3.93
N LYS A 299 -17.56 3.23 3.52
CA LYS A 299 -17.94 3.14 2.09
C LYS A 299 -18.09 4.53 1.45
N SER A 300 -18.22 5.57 2.27
CA SER A 300 -18.10 6.97 1.89
C SER A 300 -16.83 7.57 2.52
N ARG A 301 -16.36 8.69 1.97
CA ARG A 301 -15.16 9.37 2.48
C ARG A 301 -15.44 9.96 3.87
N PRO A 302 -14.73 9.51 4.94
CA PRO A 302 -14.94 10.04 6.27
C PRO A 302 -14.34 11.46 6.41
N TRP A 303 -14.82 12.22 7.39
CA TRP A 303 -14.42 13.62 7.61
C TRP A 303 -12.92 13.80 7.88
N TRP A 304 -12.25 12.81 8.47
CA TRP A 304 -10.79 12.85 8.75
C TRP A 304 -9.92 12.47 7.54
N SER A 305 -10.49 11.90 6.49
CA SER A 305 -9.78 11.47 5.28
C SER A 305 -9.86 12.50 4.15
N THR A 306 -10.11 13.78 4.49
CA THR A 306 -10.08 14.85 3.49
C THR A 306 -8.72 14.86 2.78
N PRO A 307 -8.67 15.00 1.44
CA PRO A 307 -7.40 15.06 0.73
C PRO A 307 -6.58 16.20 1.31
N ARG A 308 -5.44 15.86 1.91
CA ARG A 308 -4.42 16.88 2.16
C ARG A 308 -3.87 17.19 0.77
N TYR A 309 -4.26 18.34 0.22
CA TYR A 309 -3.63 18.87 -0.99
C TYR A 309 -2.13 18.93 -0.69
N ARG A 310 -1.38 17.98 -1.24
CA ARG A 310 0.06 18.07 -1.29
C ARG A 310 0.37 19.03 -2.44
N CYS A 311 0.68 20.29 -2.09
CA CYS A 311 1.31 21.25 -2.99
C CYS A 311 2.65 20.70 -3.50
#